data_17aacee5f3243bc3150189f3071d556f
#
_entry.id   17aacee5f3243bc3150189f3071d556f
#
_cell.length_a   1.000
_cell.length_b   1.000
_cell.length_c   1.000
_cell.angle_alpha   90.00
_cell.angle_beta   90.00
_cell.angle_gamma   90.00
#
_symmetry.space_group_name_H-M   'P 1'
#
loop_
_entity.id
_entity.type
_entity.pdbx_description
1 polymer ?
#
loop_
_entity_poly.entity_id
_entity_poly.type
_entity_poly.pdbx_seq_one_letter_code
_entity_poly.pdbx_strand_id
1 'polypeptide(L)'
;VYTHPEVAMCGITEEQARQEYGNVLVGKSSFSGNGRAIASNEAQGCVKVVADAKYHEILGVHIIGPAAAEMINEASTIMENELTVDELLRSIHGHPTFSEVMYEAFADVLGEAIHNPPKRR
;
A
#
# COMPACT_ATOMS: atom_id res chain seq x y z
N VAL A 1 -8.91 7.56 -11.43
CA VAL A 1 -9.87 8.67 -11.22
C VAL A 1 -9.13 9.91 -10.78
N TYR A 2 -9.33 10.99 -11.50
CA TYR A 2 -8.63 12.27 -11.25
C TYR A 2 -9.52 13.22 -10.46
N THR A 3 -9.77 12.86 -9.20
CA THR A 3 -10.49 13.70 -8.25
C THR A 3 -9.51 14.29 -7.25
N HIS A 4 -10.02 15.11 -6.32
CA HIS A 4 -9.22 15.61 -5.22
C HIS A 4 -9.95 15.29 -3.91
N PRO A 5 -9.43 14.36 -3.08
CA PRO A 5 -8.21 13.56 -3.29
C PRO A 5 -8.36 12.55 -4.43
N GLU A 6 -7.21 12.17 -5.02
CA GLU A 6 -7.19 11.16 -6.07
C GLU A 6 -7.50 9.78 -5.50
N VAL A 7 -8.14 8.94 -6.33
CA VAL A 7 -8.42 7.54 -5.98
C VAL A 7 -7.88 6.65 -7.09
N ALA A 8 -7.12 5.64 -6.71
CA ALA A 8 -6.58 4.66 -7.65
C ALA A 8 -6.61 3.27 -7.03
N MET A 9 -6.79 2.26 -7.88
CA MET A 9 -6.78 0.87 -7.43
C MET A 9 -6.21 -0.04 -8.49
N CYS A 10 -5.63 -1.16 -8.05
CA CYS A 10 -5.10 -2.21 -8.91
C CYS A 10 -5.36 -3.55 -8.24
N GLY A 11 -5.80 -4.55 -9.01
CA GLY A 11 -6.09 -5.88 -8.48
C GLY A 11 -7.46 -5.98 -7.83
N ILE A 12 -7.56 -6.90 -6.86
CA ILE A 12 -8.85 -7.25 -6.25
C ILE A 12 -9.01 -6.64 -4.86
N THR A 13 -10.24 -6.61 -4.38
CA THR A 13 -10.56 -6.12 -3.04
C THR A 13 -10.22 -7.18 -2.00
N GLU A 14 -10.17 -6.76 -0.74
CA GLU A 14 -9.98 -7.69 0.38
C GLU A 14 -11.06 -8.78 0.39
N GLU A 15 -12.31 -8.40 0.15
CA GLU A 15 -13.42 -9.33 0.14
C GLU A 15 -13.26 -10.38 -0.97
N GLN A 16 -12.95 -9.94 -2.17
CA GLN A 16 -12.70 -10.85 -3.30
C GLN A 16 -11.52 -11.78 -3.02
N ALA A 17 -10.46 -11.25 -2.43
CA ALA A 17 -9.28 -12.04 -2.10
C ALA A 17 -9.61 -13.13 -1.08
N ARG A 18 -10.41 -12.81 -0.06
CA ARG A 18 -10.84 -13.80 0.93
C ARG A 18 -11.69 -14.92 0.31
N GLN A 19 -12.50 -14.57 -0.67
CA GLN A 19 -13.31 -15.58 -1.38
C GLN A 19 -12.45 -16.49 -2.24
N GLU A 20 -11.44 -15.97 -2.91
CA GLU A 20 -10.60 -16.75 -3.85
C GLU A 20 -9.44 -17.48 -3.17
N TYR A 21 -8.81 -16.85 -2.16
CA TYR A 21 -7.58 -17.35 -1.54
C TYR A 21 -7.77 -17.82 -0.10
N GLY A 22 -8.91 -17.54 0.50
CA GLY A 22 -9.20 -17.87 1.89
C GLY A 22 -8.54 -16.88 2.84
N ASN A 23 -7.37 -17.25 3.37
CA ASN A 23 -6.64 -16.38 4.29
C ASN A 23 -5.83 -15.34 3.53
N VAL A 24 -6.01 -14.06 3.90
CA VAL A 24 -5.25 -12.96 3.33
C VAL A 24 -4.68 -12.09 4.44
N LEU A 25 -3.63 -11.36 4.12
CA LEU A 25 -3.04 -10.36 4.99
C LEU A 25 -3.37 -8.98 4.42
N VAL A 26 -3.63 -8.02 5.31
CA VAL A 26 -3.96 -6.65 4.92
C VAL A 26 -3.01 -5.70 5.60
N GLY A 27 -2.39 -4.81 4.82
CA GLY A 27 -1.56 -3.74 5.33
C GLY A 27 -2.18 -2.39 4.98
N LYS A 28 -2.09 -1.44 5.89
CA LYS A 28 -2.60 -0.08 5.70
C LYS A 28 -1.57 0.92 6.15
N SER A 29 -1.52 2.05 5.45
CA SER A 29 -0.70 3.17 5.86
C SER A 29 -1.46 4.46 5.58
N SER A 30 -1.33 5.42 6.49
CA SER A 30 -1.97 6.72 6.37
C SER A 30 -0.96 7.76 5.89
N PHE A 31 -1.39 8.67 5.03
CA PHE A 31 -0.55 9.80 4.62
C PHE A 31 -0.20 10.74 5.78
N SER A 32 -0.95 10.68 6.87
CA SER A 32 -0.64 11.50 8.05
C SER A 32 0.73 11.22 8.65
N GLY A 33 1.30 10.04 8.38
CA GLY A 33 2.66 9.69 8.81
C GLY A 33 3.73 9.92 7.75
N ASN A 34 3.37 10.46 6.59
CA ASN A 34 4.31 10.62 5.47
C ASN A 34 4.89 12.03 5.44
N GLY A 35 6.22 12.12 5.49
CA GLY A 35 6.91 13.42 5.54
C GLY A 35 6.63 14.31 4.34
N ARG A 36 6.51 13.75 3.13
CA ARG A 36 6.19 14.53 1.93
C ARG A 36 4.78 15.07 1.97
N ALA A 37 3.81 14.25 2.41
CA ALA A 37 2.42 14.67 2.52
C ALA A 37 2.26 15.78 3.55
N ILE A 38 2.94 15.67 4.69
CA ILE A 38 2.94 16.69 5.72
C ILE A 38 3.55 18.00 5.19
N ALA A 39 4.71 17.92 4.54
CA ALA A 39 5.39 19.08 3.99
C ALA A 39 4.57 19.79 2.91
N SER A 40 3.75 19.06 2.17
CA SER A 40 2.89 19.58 1.11
C SER A 40 1.50 19.96 1.62
N ASN A 41 1.23 19.79 2.91
CA ASN A 41 -0.08 20.00 3.52
C ASN A 41 -1.18 19.13 2.87
N GLU A 42 -0.83 17.89 2.49
CA GLU A 42 -1.71 16.94 1.79
C GLU A 42 -1.78 15.60 2.53
N ALA A 43 -1.85 15.63 3.86
CA ALA A 43 -1.75 14.44 4.70
C ALA A 43 -3.06 13.65 4.86
N GLN A 44 -3.98 13.76 3.89
CA GLN A 44 -5.25 13.02 3.91
C GLN A 44 -5.18 11.78 3.04
N GLY A 45 -5.86 10.72 3.49
CA GLY A 45 -5.98 9.48 2.72
C GLY A 45 -5.13 8.35 3.26
N CYS A 46 -5.09 7.26 2.52
CA CYS A 46 -4.40 6.04 2.94
C CYS A 46 -4.08 5.14 1.76
N VAL A 47 -3.20 4.18 2.01
CA VAL A 47 -2.91 3.05 1.12
C VAL A 47 -3.34 1.78 1.83
N LYS A 48 -4.02 0.89 1.13
CA LYS A 48 -4.40 -0.44 1.61
C LYS A 48 -3.83 -1.48 0.66
N VAL A 49 -3.10 -2.46 1.20
CA VAL A 49 -2.50 -3.55 0.44
C VAL A 49 -3.13 -4.87 0.90
N VAL A 50 -3.52 -5.70 -0.04
CA VAL A 50 -4.04 -7.05 0.21
C VAL A 50 -3.05 -8.05 -0.34
N ALA A 51 -2.62 -9.00 0.49
CA ALA A 51 -1.65 -10.02 0.09
C ALA A 51 -2.12 -11.41 0.50
N ASP A 52 -1.67 -12.42 -0.26
CA ASP A 52 -1.88 -13.82 0.08
C ASP A 52 -1.13 -14.18 1.36
N ALA A 53 -1.80 -14.88 2.28
CA ALA A 53 -1.23 -15.22 3.58
C ALA A 53 -0.14 -16.30 3.50
N LYS A 54 -0.15 -17.10 2.44
CA LYS A 54 0.80 -18.22 2.30
C LYS A 54 2.12 -17.78 1.67
N TYR A 55 2.06 -17.04 0.56
CA TYR A 55 3.25 -16.66 -0.21
C TYR A 55 3.54 -15.17 -0.17
N HIS A 56 2.67 -14.36 0.42
CA HIS A 56 2.77 -12.90 0.50
C HIS A 56 2.75 -12.22 -0.86
N GLU A 57 2.13 -12.84 -1.86
CA GLU A 57 1.95 -12.21 -3.17
C GLU A 57 0.94 -11.06 -3.05
N ILE A 58 1.24 -9.93 -3.68
CA ILE A 58 0.35 -8.77 -3.68
C ILE A 58 -0.84 -9.04 -4.59
N LEU A 59 -2.04 -9.02 -4.04
CA LEU A 59 -3.29 -9.30 -4.75
C LEU A 59 -4.07 -8.04 -5.08
N GLY A 60 -3.91 -6.98 -4.34
CA GLY A 60 -4.59 -5.72 -4.58
C GLY A 60 -3.95 -4.56 -3.85
N VAL A 61 -4.02 -3.38 -4.45
CA VAL A 61 -3.55 -2.12 -3.86
C VAL A 61 -4.60 -1.06 -4.11
N HIS A 62 -4.99 -0.35 -3.07
CA HIS A 62 -6.02 0.69 -3.12
C HIS A 62 -5.47 1.95 -2.47
N ILE A 63 -5.53 3.06 -3.19
CA ILE A 63 -4.93 4.33 -2.75
C ILE A 63 -5.98 5.43 -2.82
N ILE A 64 -6.10 6.19 -1.75
CA ILE A 64 -6.87 7.44 -1.72
C ILE A 64 -5.92 8.49 -1.16
N GLY A 65 -5.62 9.53 -1.95
CA GLY A 65 -4.76 10.58 -1.46
C GLY A 65 -3.94 11.24 -2.55
N PRO A 66 -2.96 12.07 -2.16
CA PRO A 66 -2.13 12.79 -3.11
C PRO A 66 -1.30 11.84 -3.98
N ALA A 67 -1.19 12.15 -5.27
CA ALA A 67 -0.39 11.39 -6.24
C ALA A 67 -0.81 9.92 -6.39
N ALA A 68 -2.07 9.56 -6.07
CA ALA A 68 -2.55 8.18 -6.17
C ALA A 68 -2.41 7.63 -7.60
N ALA A 69 -2.73 8.45 -8.60
CA ALA A 69 -2.65 8.03 -10.01
C ALA A 69 -1.21 7.71 -10.44
N GLU A 70 -0.21 8.36 -9.86
CA GLU A 70 1.19 8.04 -10.13
C GLU A 70 1.66 6.85 -9.33
N MET A 71 1.30 6.79 -8.05
CA MET A 71 1.71 5.68 -7.17
C MET A 71 1.16 4.34 -7.63
N ILE A 72 -0.04 4.32 -8.23
CA ILE A 72 -0.64 3.07 -8.68
C ILE A 72 0.18 2.40 -9.79
N ASN A 73 1.01 3.14 -10.49
CA ASN A 73 1.90 2.57 -11.49
C ASN A 73 2.92 1.61 -10.87
N GLU A 74 3.40 1.91 -9.68
CA GLU A 74 4.27 0.99 -8.93
C GLU A 74 3.51 -0.29 -8.61
N ALA A 75 2.27 -0.18 -8.15
CA ALA A 75 1.44 -1.33 -7.83
C ALA A 75 1.17 -2.19 -9.07
N SER A 76 0.89 -1.56 -10.20
CA SER A 76 0.65 -2.27 -11.46
C SER A 76 1.88 -3.08 -11.88
N THR A 77 3.06 -2.49 -11.80
CA THR A 77 4.32 -3.18 -12.10
C THR A 77 4.57 -4.36 -11.17
N ILE A 78 4.31 -4.15 -9.89
CA ILE A 78 4.44 -5.19 -8.85
C ILE A 78 3.54 -6.38 -9.18
N MET A 79 2.28 -6.12 -9.49
CA MET A 79 1.31 -7.18 -9.74
C MET A 79 1.58 -7.91 -11.05
N GLU A 80 2.02 -7.20 -12.08
CA GLU A 80 2.39 -7.81 -13.35
C GLU A 80 3.55 -8.79 -13.21
N ASN A 81 4.46 -8.54 -12.28
CA ASN A 81 5.62 -9.39 -12.02
C ASN A 81 5.42 -10.37 -10.85
N GLU A 82 4.21 -10.44 -10.31
CA GLU A 82 3.83 -11.35 -9.22
C GLU A 82 4.75 -11.25 -8.00
N LEU A 83 5.19 -10.03 -7.67
CA LEU A 83 6.12 -9.81 -6.56
C LEU A 83 5.45 -10.02 -5.21
N THR A 84 6.24 -10.43 -4.24
CA THR A 84 5.80 -10.67 -2.87
C THR A 84 6.14 -9.48 -1.97
N VAL A 85 5.48 -9.40 -0.81
CA VAL A 85 5.79 -8.39 0.20
C VAL A 85 7.27 -8.44 0.58
N ASP A 86 7.80 -9.64 0.76
CA ASP A 86 9.20 -9.83 1.19
C ASP A 86 10.19 -9.22 0.19
N GLU A 87 9.91 -9.34 -1.09
CA GLU A 87 10.74 -8.73 -2.14
C GLU A 87 10.62 -7.20 -2.12
N LEU A 88 9.41 -6.69 -1.89
CA LEU A 88 9.16 -5.24 -1.88
C LEU A 88 9.82 -4.54 -0.71
N LEU A 89 9.96 -5.21 0.44
CA LEU A 89 10.60 -4.63 1.61
C LEU A 89 12.12 -4.44 1.40
N ARG A 90 12.69 -5.04 0.37
CA ARG A 90 14.09 -4.83 0.00
C ARG A 90 14.28 -3.65 -0.95
N SER A 91 13.18 -3.08 -1.47
CA SER A 91 13.26 -1.91 -2.36
C SER A 91 13.53 -0.64 -1.55
N ILE A 92 14.23 0.32 -2.17
CA ILE A 92 14.54 1.60 -1.55
C ILE A 92 13.65 2.67 -2.20
N HIS A 93 12.94 3.42 -1.36
CA HIS A 93 12.14 4.55 -1.81
C HIS A 93 12.83 5.87 -1.44
N GLY A 94 12.73 6.86 -2.32
CA GLY A 94 13.27 8.19 -2.04
C GLY A 94 12.60 8.82 -0.82
N HIS A 95 13.33 9.67 -0.11
CA HIS A 95 12.82 10.37 1.07
C HIS A 95 13.10 11.88 0.91
N PRO A 96 12.13 12.77 1.15
CA PRO A 96 10.72 12.48 1.48
C PRO A 96 9.89 12.33 0.21
N THR A 97 9.13 11.24 0.06
CA THR A 97 8.26 11.02 -1.09
C THR A 97 6.89 10.48 -0.64
N PHE A 98 5.89 10.66 -1.49
CA PHE A 98 4.58 10.03 -1.27
C PHE A 98 4.68 8.50 -1.34
N SER A 99 5.59 7.98 -2.18
CA SER A 99 5.77 6.53 -2.36
C SER A 99 6.20 5.80 -1.10
N GLU A 100 6.75 6.51 -0.11
CA GLU A 100 7.08 5.90 1.18
C GLU A 100 5.84 5.35 1.89
N VAL A 101 4.65 5.90 1.61
CA VAL A 101 3.40 5.38 2.16
C VAL A 101 3.11 3.99 1.62
N MET A 102 3.46 3.72 0.36
CA MET A 102 3.37 2.38 -0.23
C MET A 102 4.26 1.40 0.53
N TYR A 103 5.52 1.77 0.76
CA TYR A 103 6.45 0.93 1.53
C TYR A 103 5.91 0.62 2.93
N GLU A 104 5.38 1.64 3.61
CA GLU A 104 4.81 1.45 4.94
C GLU A 104 3.60 0.49 4.91
N ALA A 105 2.76 0.56 3.87
CA ALA A 105 1.64 -0.36 3.73
C ALA A 105 2.12 -1.80 3.51
N PHE A 106 3.16 -1.99 2.69
CA PHE A 106 3.76 -3.32 2.51
C PHE A 106 4.34 -3.84 3.83
N ALA A 107 5.04 -3.00 4.58
CA ALA A 107 5.60 -3.39 5.87
C ALA A 107 4.48 -3.73 6.87
N ASP A 108 3.38 -3.00 6.84
CA ASP A 108 2.24 -3.24 7.72
C ASP A 108 1.58 -4.60 7.46
N VAL A 109 1.65 -5.12 6.24
CA VAL A 109 1.15 -6.48 5.93
C VAL A 109 1.79 -7.51 6.87
N LEU A 110 3.07 -7.34 7.17
CA LEU A 110 3.82 -8.22 8.07
C LEU A 110 3.94 -7.66 9.49
N GLY A 111 3.29 -6.53 9.79
CA GLY A 111 3.34 -5.91 11.10
C GLY A 111 4.63 -5.13 11.37
N GLU A 112 5.34 -4.69 10.33
CA GLU A 112 6.66 -4.04 10.44
C GLU A 112 6.65 -2.55 10.12
N ALA A 113 5.47 -1.92 10.02
CA ALA A 113 5.36 -0.51 9.68
C ALA A 113 6.02 0.39 10.74
N ILE A 114 6.74 1.41 10.29
CA ILE A 114 7.48 2.33 11.17
C ILE A 114 6.58 3.48 11.65
N HIS A 115 5.73 4.02 10.75
CA HIS A 115 4.92 5.20 11.03
C HIS A 115 3.48 4.89 11.40
N ASN A 116 3.11 3.62 11.43
CA ASN A 116 1.78 3.16 11.86
C ASN A 116 1.86 2.55 13.25
N PRO A 117 0.77 2.62 14.07
CA PRO A 117 0.74 1.86 15.31
C PRO A 117 0.82 0.36 15.03
N PRO A 118 1.45 -0.43 15.90
CA PRO A 118 1.46 -1.88 15.75
C PRO A 118 0.03 -2.43 15.75
N LYS A 119 -0.20 -3.47 14.95
CA LYS A 119 -1.50 -4.15 14.94
C LYS A 119 -1.66 -4.96 16.22
N ARG A 120 -2.87 -4.96 16.75
CA ARG A 120 -3.24 -5.88 17.83
C ARG A 120 -3.47 -7.26 17.24
N ARG A 121 -2.89 -8.23 17.84
CA ARG A 121 -3.09 -9.63 17.48
C ARG A 121 -4.07 -10.27 18.45
#